data_2c351da25a2cd8e8877bf9676a91c38d
#
_entry.id   2c351da25a2cd8e8877bf9676a91c38d
#
_cell.length_a   1.000
_cell.length_b   1.000
_cell.length_c   1.000
_cell.angle_alpha   90.00
_cell.angle_beta   90.00
_cell.angle_gamma   90.00
#
_symmetry.space_group_name_H-M   'P 1'
#
loop_
_entity.id
_entity.type
_entity.pdbx_description
1 polymer ?
#
loop_
_entity_poly.entity_id
_entity_poly.type
_entity_poly.pdbx_seq_one_letter_code
_entity_poly.pdbx_strand_id
1 'polypeptide(L)'
;MMHALGQTLVQTCHPAVDLVFGDGTRLLVRPASGRVLGLYPPGSEDNFYWINPALASDVLSDEFFDQPGWINPGGDRTWLAPEIELFIEDLDRPWETYAVQRALDPGFWRGASSSESGLTLTNDTRVRLYRSRLEIGARLSKNYSSAENPLQGTPLANAGLEFAGYTQITTLEQESVPGCATRLGIWNLLQLPSPGVMLVPTCSAVQPRLVFGTLSNGECQTEARMVRWEMETHGANTKIALKPQSLTGRAGYFREHASDGTADLVVREFDVDPDGDYVDGLWAPPHEAGWAFQACCVREGGEQFNELEYHAAAPNGAAGHHRDESTVWAFRGPAKAIAEASTILLGASIRPLIQSI
;
A
#
# COMPACT_ATOMS: atom_id res chain seq x y z
N MET A 1 -18.31 16.41 10.51
CA MET A 1 -19.35 15.59 9.87
C MET A 1 -18.64 14.36 9.36
N MET A 2 -19.16 13.14 9.55
CA MET A 2 -18.51 11.92 9.08
C MET A 2 -18.55 11.86 7.55
N HIS A 3 -17.49 11.37 6.92
CA HIS A 3 -17.38 11.18 5.46
C HIS A 3 -18.48 10.24 4.93
N ALA A 4 -18.92 10.41 3.67
CA ALA A 4 -19.99 9.59 3.07
C ALA A 4 -19.70 8.09 3.17
N LEU A 5 -18.50 7.65 2.80
CA LEU A 5 -18.07 6.25 2.96
C LEU A 5 -18.12 5.78 4.43
N GLY A 6 -17.70 6.64 5.37
CA GLY A 6 -17.79 6.31 6.80
C GLY A 6 -19.22 6.16 7.28
N GLN A 7 -20.16 6.97 6.76
CA GLN A 7 -21.60 6.86 7.07
C GLN A 7 -22.16 5.53 6.55
N THR A 8 -21.88 5.18 5.30
CA THR A 8 -22.26 3.88 4.71
C THR A 8 -21.76 2.71 5.56
N LEU A 9 -20.49 2.71 5.95
CA LEU A 9 -19.90 1.66 6.78
C LEU A 9 -20.52 1.55 8.18
N VAL A 10 -20.94 2.66 8.77
CA VAL A 10 -21.67 2.64 10.06
C VAL A 10 -23.09 2.06 9.88
N GLN A 11 -23.78 2.44 8.83
CA GLN A 11 -25.15 1.97 8.53
C GLN A 11 -25.18 0.47 8.24
N THR A 12 -24.14 -0.06 7.62
CA THR A 12 -23.97 -1.49 7.29
C THR A 12 -23.30 -2.32 8.39
N CYS A 13 -23.25 -1.83 9.62
CA CYS A 13 -22.62 -2.52 10.76
C CYS A 13 -21.13 -2.87 10.57
N HIS A 14 -20.42 -2.15 9.70
CA HIS A 14 -18.98 -2.29 9.46
C HIS A 14 -18.20 -1.01 9.83
N PRO A 15 -18.26 -0.55 11.10
CA PRO A 15 -17.87 0.79 11.50
C PRO A 15 -16.40 1.09 11.18
N ALA A 16 -16.19 2.30 10.68
CA ALA A 16 -14.90 2.92 10.53
C ALA A 16 -14.74 4.07 11.53
N VAL A 17 -13.49 4.36 11.90
CA VAL A 17 -13.09 5.51 12.70
C VAL A 17 -12.61 6.61 11.76
N ASP A 18 -13.21 7.77 11.87
CA ASP A 18 -12.77 8.98 11.18
C ASP A 18 -11.79 9.73 12.11
N LEU A 19 -10.50 9.47 11.92
CA LEU A 19 -9.43 10.08 12.72
C LEU A 19 -9.07 11.42 12.08
N VAL A 20 -9.27 12.50 12.80
CA VAL A 20 -8.96 13.86 12.34
C VAL A 20 -7.74 14.36 13.07
N PHE A 21 -6.67 14.68 12.35
CA PHE A 21 -5.45 15.23 12.91
C PHE A 21 -5.52 16.75 13.11
N GLY A 22 -4.57 17.29 13.86
CA GLY A 22 -4.54 18.72 14.20
C GLY A 22 -4.39 19.68 13.02
N ASP A 23 -3.87 19.23 11.88
CA ASP A 23 -3.78 19.95 10.60
C ASP A 23 -5.07 19.85 9.76
N GLY A 24 -6.06 19.08 10.23
CA GLY A 24 -7.33 18.84 9.54
C GLY A 24 -7.29 17.66 8.56
N THR A 25 -6.17 16.99 8.37
CA THR A 25 -6.08 15.72 7.62
C THR A 25 -7.03 14.69 8.26
N ARG A 26 -7.77 13.98 7.43
CA ARG A 26 -8.71 12.93 7.86
C ARG A 26 -8.26 11.58 7.36
N LEU A 27 -8.20 10.61 8.28
CA LEU A 27 -7.86 9.23 8.00
C LEU A 27 -9.04 8.33 8.37
N LEU A 28 -9.67 7.71 7.37
CA LEU A 28 -10.76 6.77 7.58
C LEU A 28 -10.20 5.37 7.81
N VAL A 29 -10.23 4.90 9.03
CA VAL A 29 -9.70 3.58 9.42
C VAL A 29 -10.84 2.63 9.73
N ARG A 30 -10.79 1.40 9.18
CA ARG A 30 -11.68 0.29 9.57
C ARG A 30 -10.96 -0.60 10.59
N PRO A 31 -11.25 -0.47 11.89
CA PRO A 31 -10.50 -1.18 12.93
C PRO A 31 -10.59 -2.70 12.78
N ALA A 32 -11.76 -3.24 12.40
CA ALA A 32 -11.99 -4.68 12.27
C ALA A 32 -11.08 -5.39 11.24
N SER A 33 -10.44 -4.63 10.34
CA SER A 33 -9.50 -5.18 9.35
C SER A 33 -8.12 -4.51 9.39
N GLY A 34 -7.89 -3.57 10.32
CA GLY A 34 -6.64 -2.84 10.41
C GLY A 34 -6.28 -2.06 9.14
N ARG A 35 -7.30 -1.66 8.34
CA ARG A 35 -7.13 -0.98 7.05
C ARG A 35 -7.41 0.51 7.17
N VAL A 36 -6.62 1.30 6.44
CA VAL A 36 -6.94 2.69 6.14
C VAL A 36 -7.72 2.70 4.83
N LEU A 37 -9.02 3.01 4.88
CA LEU A 37 -9.88 3.05 3.71
C LEU A 37 -9.87 4.42 3.01
N GLY A 38 -9.37 5.47 3.66
CA GLY A 38 -9.33 6.77 3.03
C GLY A 38 -8.35 7.73 3.67
N LEU A 39 -7.77 8.55 2.83
CA LEU A 39 -6.94 9.70 3.18
C LEU A 39 -7.50 10.92 2.48
N TYR A 40 -7.85 11.94 3.25
CA TYR A 40 -8.55 13.13 2.77
C TYR A 40 -7.87 14.41 3.25
N PRO A 41 -7.70 15.40 2.37
CA PRO A 41 -7.26 16.73 2.79
C PRO A 41 -8.31 17.44 3.64
N PRO A 42 -7.93 18.46 4.39
CA PRO A 42 -8.85 19.25 5.21
C PRO A 42 -10.03 19.78 4.39
N GLY A 43 -11.26 19.47 4.83
CA GLY A 43 -12.49 19.96 4.21
C GLY A 43 -12.87 19.29 2.88
N SER A 44 -12.10 18.32 2.39
CA SER A 44 -12.40 17.59 1.15
C SER A 44 -13.12 16.27 1.45
N GLU A 45 -13.97 15.84 0.50
CA GLU A 45 -14.60 14.52 0.46
C GLU A 45 -13.91 13.57 -0.56
N ASP A 46 -12.88 14.05 -1.25
CA ASP A 46 -12.19 13.31 -2.29
C ASP A 46 -11.08 12.43 -1.71
N ASN A 47 -11.24 11.12 -1.85
CA ASN A 47 -10.29 10.13 -1.37
C ASN A 47 -9.11 9.98 -2.33
N PHE A 48 -7.90 9.91 -1.80
CA PHE A 48 -6.71 9.58 -2.60
C PHE A 48 -6.60 8.08 -2.92
N TYR A 49 -7.28 7.22 -2.16
CA TYR A 49 -7.15 5.77 -2.28
C TYR A 49 -8.24 5.17 -3.17
N TRP A 50 -7.91 4.07 -3.81
CA TRP A 50 -8.91 3.23 -4.44
C TRP A 50 -9.74 2.51 -3.37
N ILE A 51 -11.06 2.56 -3.55
CA ILE A 51 -12.03 1.87 -2.72
C ILE A 51 -12.94 1.05 -3.63
N ASN A 52 -13.26 -0.15 -3.20
CA ASN A 52 -14.16 -1.01 -3.97
C ASN A 52 -15.49 -0.31 -4.24
N PRO A 53 -15.92 -0.21 -5.50
CA PRO A 53 -17.18 0.45 -5.87
C PRO A 53 -18.43 -0.11 -5.15
N ALA A 54 -18.38 -1.35 -4.68
CA ALA A 54 -19.46 -1.93 -3.88
C ALA A 54 -19.69 -1.18 -2.55
N LEU A 55 -18.73 -0.41 -2.08
CA LEU A 55 -18.88 0.41 -0.86
C LEU A 55 -19.54 1.78 -1.11
N ALA A 56 -20.02 2.03 -2.34
CA ALA A 56 -20.67 3.30 -2.70
C ALA A 56 -22.13 3.42 -2.16
N SER A 57 -22.75 2.34 -1.74
CA SER A 57 -24.11 2.34 -1.17
C SER A 57 -24.26 1.31 -0.07
N ASP A 58 -25.22 1.54 0.83
CA ASP A 58 -25.49 0.66 1.97
C ASP A 58 -25.84 -0.77 1.52
N VAL A 59 -26.73 -0.90 0.54
CA VAL A 59 -27.19 -2.21 0.02
C VAL A 59 -26.02 -3.00 -0.58
N LEU A 60 -25.23 -2.37 -1.43
CA LEU A 60 -24.08 -3.02 -2.05
C LEU A 60 -22.99 -3.36 -1.03
N SER A 61 -22.83 -2.53 0.00
CA SER A 61 -21.86 -2.79 1.08
C SER A 61 -22.24 -3.99 1.92
N ASP A 62 -23.51 -4.18 2.27
CA ASP A 62 -23.97 -5.36 3.01
C ASP A 62 -23.72 -6.63 2.18
N GLU A 63 -24.15 -6.66 0.92
CA GLU A 63 -23.90 -7.78 0.02
C GLU A 63 -22.40 -8.08 -0.16
N PHE A 64 -21.57 -7.04 -0.22
CA PHE A 64 -20.13 -7.17 -0.35
C PHE A 64 -19.48 -7.82 0.89
N PHE A 65 -19.85 -7.38 2.09
CA PHE A 65 -19.28 -7.92 3.33
C PHE A 65 -19.82 -9.31 3.70
N ASP A 66 -20.96 -9.70 3.17
CA ASP A 66 -21.56 -11.03 3.37
C ASP A 66 -21.01 -12.10 2.41
N GLN A 67 -20.17 -11.73 1.45
CA GLN A 67 -19.58 -12.67 0.51
C GLN A 67 -18.63 -13.68 1.22
N PRO A 68 -18.64 -14.94 0.79
CA PRO A 68 -17.74 -15.94 1.31
C PRO A 68 -16.29 -15.68 0.79
N GLY A 69 -15.31 -16.00 1.62
CA GLY A 69 -13.91 -15.89 1.27
C GLY A 69 -13.28 -14.55 1.60
N TRP A 70 -12.21 -14.23 0.93
CA TRP A 70 -11.55 -12.95 1.06
C TRP A 70 -12.23 -11.90 0.19
N ILE A 71 -12.37 -10.70 0.74
CA ILE A 71 -12.92 -9.53 0.07
C ILE A 71 -11.90 -8.41 0.05
N ASN A 72 -11.95 -7.57 -0.97
CA ASN A 72 -11.04 -6.44 -1.14
C ASN A 72 -11.75 -5.09 -1.04
N PRO A 73 -11.86 -4.48 0.14
CA PRO A 73 -12.52 -3.18 0.29
C PRO A 73 -11.68 -2.00 -0.21
N GLY A 74 -10.42 -2.20 -0.56
CA GLY A 74 -9.52 -1.14 -0.99
C GLY A 74 -8.61 -0.61 0.11
N GLY A 75 -7.98 0.55 -0.14
CA GLY A 75 -7.20 1.27 0.85
C GLY A 75 -5.77 0.77 1.10
N ASP A 76 -5.24 1.07 2.27
CA ASP A 76 -3.90 0.67 2.72
C ASP A 76 -4.01 -0.45 3.76
N ARG A 77 -3.30 -1.56 3.51
CA ARG A 77 -3.27 -2.74 4.39
C ARG A 77 -1.86 -3.19 4.70
N THR A 78 -1.72 -3.94 5.77
CA THR A 78 -0.49 -4.64 6.10
C THR A 78 -0.76 -6.14 6.12
N TRP A 79 0.00 -6.87 5.33
CA TRP A 79 0.09 -8.31 5.34
C TRP A 79 1.44 -8.76 5.90
N LEU A 80 1.66 -10.05 5.92
CA LEU A 80 2.95 -10.65 6.25
C LEU A 80 3.56 -11.32 5.02
N ALA A 81 4.89 -11.29 4.95
CA ALA A 81 5.69 -12.02 3.98
C ALA A 81 6.36 -13.23 4.67
N PRO A 82 6.82 -14.26 3.93
CA PRO A 82 6.81 -14.36 2.46
C PRO A 82 5.45 -14.77 1.90
N GLU A 83 5.07 -14.14 0.79
CA GLU A 83 3.79 -14.40 0.11
C GLU A 83 3.63 -15.87 -0.26
N ILE A 84 4.67 -16.52 -0.78
CA ILE A 84 4.66 -17.92 -1.18
C ILE A 84 4.43 -18.91 -0.03
N GLU A 85 4.75 -18.53 1.21
CA GLU A 85 4.52 -19.33 2.41
C GLU A 85 3.12 -19.18 2.97
N LEU A 86 2.56 -17.96 2.85
CA LEU A 86 1.33 -17.59 3.56
C LEU A 86 0.09 -17.68 2.69
N PHE A 87 0.21 -17.59 1.36
CA PHE A 87 -0.96 -17.43 0.48
C PHE A 87 -1.04 -18.55 -0.58
N ILE A 88 0.06 -19.23 -0.93
CA ILE A 88 0.10 -20.20 -2.02
C ILE A 88 0.36 -21.60 -1.49
N GLU A 89 -0.64 -22.48 -1.55
CA GLU A 89 -0.49 -23.84 -1.07
C GLU A 89 0.33 -24.72 -2.02
N ASP A 90 0.13 -24.56 -3.35
CA ASP A 90 0.82 -25.30 -4.39
C ASP A 90 1.47 -24.32 -5.40
N LEU A 91 2.81 -24.27 -5.40
CA LEU A 91 3.56 -23.36 -6.28
C LEU A 91 3.56 -23.78 -7.75
N ASP A 92 3.18 -25.00 -8.08
CA ASP A 92 2.98 -25.45 -9.45
C ASP A 92 1.63 -24.97 -10.01
N ARG A 93 0.70 -24.59 -9.12
CA ARG A 93 -0.63 -24.06 -9.44
C ARG A 93 -0.96 -22.83 -8.58
N PRO A 94 -0.14 -21.76 -8.65
CA PRO A 94 -0.23 -20.65 -7.72
C PRO A 94 -1.59 -19.93 -7.78
N TRP A 95 -2.13 -19.72 -8.98
CA TRP A 95 -3.42 -19.03 -9.16
C TRP A 95 -4.63 -19.83 -8.68
N GLU A 96 -4.57 -21.15 -8.73
CA GLU A 96 -5.64 -22.03 -8.27
C GLU A 96 -5.63 -22.19 -6.75
N THR A 97 -4.46 -22.02 -6.12
CA THR A 97 -4.25 -22.29 -4.70
C THR A 97 -3.93 -21.03 -3.88
N TYR A 98 -3.96 -19.86 -4.52
CA TYR A 98 -3.82 -18.60 -3.82
C TYR A 98 -5.02 -18.34 -2.92
N ALA A 99 -4.79 -18.21 -1.62
CA ALA A 99 -5.82 -17.97 -0.65
C ALA A 99 -5.33 -17.04 0.47
N VAL A 100 -6.03 -15.95 0.67
CA VAL A 100 -5.75 -15.03 1.79
C VAL A 100 -6.26 -15.67 3.08
N GLN A 101 -5.38 -15.89 4.04
CA GLN A 101 -5.76 -16.44 5.34
C GLN A 101 -6.58 -15.42 6.13
N ARG A 102 -7.75 -15.81 6.62
CA ARG A 102 -8.63 -14.95 7.42
C ARG A 102 -7.92 -14.36 8.66
N ALA A 103 -6.94 -15.06 9.17
CA ALA A 103 -6.10 -14.61 10.28
C ALA A 103 -5.28 -13.35 9.97
N LEU A 104 -4.96 -13.14 8.67
CA LEU A 104 -4.25 -11.96 8.18
C LEU A 104 -5.22 -10.88 7.71
N ASP A 105 -6.25 -11.27 6.93
CA ASP A 105 -7.20 -10.33 6.34
C ASP A 105 -8.61 -10.96 6.24
N PRO A 106 -9.62 -10.42 6.92
CA PRO A 106 -9.58 -9.15 7.68
C PRO A 106 -8.75 -9.19 8.96
N GLY A 107 -8.34 -10.36 9.46
CA GLY A 107 -7.65 -10.51 10.73
C GLY A 107 -8.61 -10.48 11.94
N PHE A 108 -8.01 -10.30 13.13
CA PHE A 108 -8.73 -10.19 14.42
C PHE A 108 -8.34 -8.90 15.14
N TRP A 109 -8.28 -7.81 14.39
CA TRP A 109 -7.82 -6.53 14.88
C TRP A 109 -8.71 -5.96 15.96
N ARG A 110 -8.08 -5.35 16.96
CA ARG A 110 -8.75 -4.69 18.08
C ARG A 110 -8.16 -3.29 18.26
N GLY A 111 -9.03 -2.30 18.45
CA GLY A 111 -8.61 -0.96 18.84
C GLY A 111 -8.15 -0.97 20.32
N ALA A 112 -6.95 -0.49 20.59
CA ALA A 112 -6.44 -0.37 21.95
C ALA A 112 -6.73 1.01 22.55
N SER A 113 -6.60 2.07 21.77
CA SER A 113 -6.95 3.45 22.13
C SER A 113 -7.05 4.34 20.91
N SER A 114 -7.92 5.33 20.97
CA SER A 114 -7.90 6.49 20.07
C SER A 114 -7.68 7.73 20.94
N SER A 115 -6.78 8.59 20.53
CA SER A 115 -6.55 9.90 21.14
C SER A 115 -6.43 10.94 20.03
N GLU A 116 -6.45 12.22 20.35
CA GLU A 116 -6.19 13.29 19.39
C GLU A 116 -4.83 13.13 18.69
N SER A 117 -3.91 12.36 19.28
CA SER A 117 -2.57 12.09 18.77
C SER A 117 -2.46 10.83 17.93
N GLY A 118 -3.51 10.00 17.80
CA GLY A 118 -3.43 8.79 16.98
C GLY A 118 -4.38 7.66 17.35
N LEU A 119 -4.32 6.58 16.58
CA LEU A 119 -5.08 5.35 16.76
C LEU A 119 -4.12 4.17 16.78
N THR A 120 -4.24 3.32 17.79
CA THR A 120 -3.47 2.06 17.89
C THR A 120 -4.40 0.87 17.70
N LEU A 121 -4.00 -0.05 16.81
CA LEU A 121 -4.68 -1.31 16.52
C LEU A 121 -3.74 -2.48 16.76
N THR A 122 -4.25 -3.61 17.23
CA THR A 122 -3.49 -4.86 17.43
C THR A 122 -4.22 -6.05 16.83
N ASN A 123 -3.46 -7.00 16.25
CA ASN A 123 -3.94 -8.28 15.72
C ASN A 123 -3.07 -9.41 16.31
N ASP A 124 -3.63 -10.18 17.23
CA ASP A 124 -3.04 -11.42 17.71
C ASP A 124 -3.54 -12.55 16.83
N THR A 125 -2.66 -13.19 16.08
CA THR A 125 -3.05 -14.14 15.05
C THR A 125 -2.16 -15.39 15.02
N ARG A 126 -2.64 -16.46 14.39
CA ARG A 126 -1.86 -17.62 14.01
C ARG A 126 -2.01 -17.84 12.51
N VAL A 127 -0.90 -18.02 11.83
CA VAL A 127 -0.85 -18.21 10.38
C VAL A 127 -0.25 -19.56 10.05
N ARG A 128 -0.78 -20.17 9.00
CA ARG A 128 -0.26 -21.41 8.44
C ARG A 128 0.85 -21.10 7.45
N LEU A 129 1.94 -21.83 7.58
CA LEU A 129 3.07 -21.81 6.64
C LEU A 129 2.97 -23.05 5.74
N TYR A 130 2.79 -22.84 4.46
CA TYR A 130 2.52 -23.95 3.53
C TYR A 130 3.75 -24.83 3.26
N ARG A 131 4.96 -24.23 3.17
CA ARG A 131 6.20 -25.00 2.89
C ARG A 131 6.66 -25.80 4.10
N SER A 132 6.72 -25.15 5.25
CA SER A 132 7.12 -25.81 6.50
C SER A 132 6.02 -26.67 7.10
N ARG A 133 4.75 -26.49 6.68
CA ARG A 133 3.55 -27.15 7.22
C ARG A 133 3.34 -26.93 8.72
N LEU A 134 3.77 -25.78 9.20
CA LEU A 134 3.65 -25.36 10.60
C LEU A 134 2.63 -24.23 10.72
N GLU A 135 2.20 -23.98 11.93
CA GLU A 135 1.50 -22.76 12.32
C GLU A 135 2.38 -21.95 13.23
N ILE A 136 2.38 -20.63 13.02
CA ILE A 136 3.17 -19.69 13.79
C ILE A 136 2.29 -18.57 14.34
N GLY A 137 2.47 -18.26 15.64
CA GLY A 137 1.84 -17.10 16.27
C GLY A 137 2.54 -15.82 15.88
N ALA A 138 1.74 -14.79 15.60
CA ALA A 138 2.24 -13.45 15.32
C ALA A 138 1.34 -12.40 15.98
N ARG A 139 1.95 -11.37 16.54
CA ARG A 139 1.26 -10.16 16.98
C ARG A 139 1.69 -9.00 16.12
N LEU A 140 0.73 -8.40 15.47
CA LEU A 140 0.87 -7.15 14.73
C LEU A 140 0.30 -6.00 15.55
N SER A 141 0.99 -4.86 15.57
CA SER A 141 0.43 -3.61 16.08
C SER A 141 0.63 -2.50 15.06
N LYS A 142 -0.35 -1.62 14.92
CA LYS A 142 -0.27 -0.43 14.07
C LYS A 142 -0.59 0.80 14.89
N ASN A 143 0.18 1.85 14.66
CA ASN A 143 -0.11 3.17 15.20
C ASN A 143 -0.12 4.18 14.05
N TYR A 144 -1.11 5.08 14.05
CA TYR A 144 -1.26 6.13 13.06
C TYR A 144 -1.16 7.50 13.73
N SER A 145 -0.37 8.39 13.15
CA SER A 145 -0.22 9.78 13.57
C SER A 145 -0.16 10.71 12.36
N SER A 146 -0.32 12.02 12.57
CA SER A 146 -0.18 13.01 11.50
C SER A 146 1.24 13.03 10.94
N ALA A 147 1.38 13.37 9.65
CA ALA A 147 2.66 13.64 9.03
C ALA A 147 2.78 15.13 8.67
N GLU A 148 3.98 15.66 8.79
CA GLU A 148 4.28 17.03 8.34
C GLU A 148 4.24 17.11 6.81
N ASN A 149 3.81 18.27 6.27
CA ASN A 149 3.83 18.52 4.84
C ASN A 149 5.28 18.77 4.37
N PRO A 150 5.90 17.86 3.59
CA PRO A 150 7.29 17.98 3.16
C PRO A 150 7.53 19.12 2.16
N LEU A 151 6.46 19.71 1.62
CA LEU A 151 6.56 20.87 0.72
C LEU A 151 6.51 22.22 1.46
N GLN A 152 6.30 22.22 2.79
CA GLN A 152 6.46 23.44 3.59
C GLN A 152 7.90 23.95 3.48
N GLY A 153 8.07 25.23 3.22
CA GLY A 153 9.38 25.84 3.00
C GLY A 153 9.93 25.71 1.57
N THR A 154 9.21 25.07 0.67
CA THR A 154 9.50 25.06 -0.77
C THR A 154 8.71 26.13 -1.52
N PRO A 155 9.05 26.45 -2.79
CA PRO A 155 8.24 27.34 -3.62
C PRO A 155 6.78 26.90 -3.78
N LEU A 156 6.48 25.62 -3.57
CA LEU A 156 5.13 25.07 -3.68
C LEU A 156 4.26 25.24 -2.42
N ALA A 157 4.80 25.75 -1.33
CA ALA A 157 4.04 25.97 -0.10
C ALA A 157 2.76 26.80 -0.29
N ASN A 158 2.76 27.71 -1.30
CA ASN A 158 1.64 28.59 -1.63
C ASN A 158 1.04 28.30 -3.03
N ALA A 159 1.29 27.12 -3.60
CA ALA A 159 0.83 26.78 -4.96
C ALA A 159 -0.64 26.32 -5.02
N GLY A 160 -1.40 26.44 -3.93
CA GLY A 160 -2.78 25.98 -3.85
C GLY A 160 -2.94 24.44 -3.87
N LEU A 161 -1.93 23.74 -3.38
CA LEU A 161 -1.99 22.30 -3.23
C LEU A 161 -2.76 21.93 -1.96
N GLU A 162 -3.76 21.07 -2.10
CA GLU A 162 -4.33 20.33 -0.99
C GLU A 162 -3.31 19.28 -0.51
N PHE A 163 -3.25 19.05 0.78
CA PHE A 163 -2.35 18.10 1.41
C PHE A 163 -3.08 17.24 2.44
N ALA A 164 -2.75 15.98 2.47
CA ALA A 164 -3.05 15.07 3.56
C ALA A 164 -1.87 14.11 3.78
N GLY A 165 -1.56 13.80 5.03
CA GLY A 165 -0.46 12.88 5.33
C GLY A 165 -0.59 12.21 6.69
N TYR A 166 -0.04 10.99 6.78
CA TYR A 166 0.06 10.26 8.04
C TYR A 166 1.33 9.41 8.08
N THR A 167 1.79 9.17 9.31
CA THR A 167 2.84 8.19 9.59
C THR A 167 2.20 6.95 10.18
N GLN A 168 2.59 5.78 9.66
CA GLN A 168 2.23 4.46 10.19
C GLN A 168 3.46 3.81 10.80
N ILE A 169 3.34 3.42 12.06
CA ILE A 169 4.30 2.54 12.73
C ILE A 169 3.66 1.17 12.84
N THR A 170 4.33 0.16 12.28
CA THR A 170 3.91 -1.24 12.38
C THR A 170 4.92 -2.02 13.20
N THR A 171 4.47 -2.79 14.18
CA THR A 171 5.33 -3.74 14.90
C THR A 171 4.86 -5.16 14.64
N LEU A 172 5.81 -6.09 14.57
CA LEU A 172 5.57 -7.51 14.43
C LEU A 172 6.38 -8.25 15.49
N GLU A 173 5.67 -9.03 16.29
CA GLU A 173 6.26 -10.01 17.22
C GLU A 173 5.94 -11.41 16.68
N GLN A 174 6.95 -12.23 16.47
CA GLN A 174 6.82 -13.60 15.98
C GLN A 174 7.13 -14.60 17.09
N GLU A 175 6.28 -15.60 17.24
CA GLU A 175 6.48 -16.73 18.15
C GLU A 175 7.65 -17.60 17.66
N SER A 176 8.49 -18.05 18.60
CA SER A 176 9.51 -19.06 18.29
C SER A 176 8.90 -20.45 18.28
N VAL A 177 8.93 -21.12 17.13
CA VAL A 177 8.43 -22.49 16.99
C VAL A 177 9.59 -23.42 16.70
N PRO A 178 9.81 -24.48 17.53
CA PRO A 178 10.87 -25.46 17.27
C PRO A 178 10.78 -26.08 15.87
N GLY A 179 11.90 -26.09 15.15
CA GLY A 179 11.95 -26.62 13.78
C GLY A 179 11.44 -25.65 12.69
N CYS A 180 10.94 -24.49 13.04
CA CYS A 180 10.56 -23.45 12.09
C CYS A 180 11.74 -22.49 11.84
N ALA A 181 12.23 -22.45 10.62
CA ALA A 181 13.25 -21.49 10.17
C ALA A 181 12.62 -20.28 9.46
N THR A 182 11.32 -20.31 9.18
CA THR A 182 10.62 -19.23 8.48
C THR A 182 10.55 -18.00 9.37
N ARG A 183 11.01 -16.90 8.81
CA ARG A 183 10.83 -15.56 9.38
C ARG A 183 9.70 -14.86 8.68
N LEU A 184 8.90 -14.12 9.44
CA LEU A 184 7.85 -13.29 8.90
C LEU A 184 8.38 -11.87 8.71
N GLY A 185 8.01 -11.24 7.62
CA GLY A 185 8.29 -9.84 7.31
C GLY A 185 7.00 -9.01 7.25
N ILE A 186 7.10 -7.72 7.51
CA ILE A 186 6.00 -6.78 7.32
C ILE A 186 5.91 -6.43 5.84
N TRP A 187 4.71 -6.53 5.27
CA TRP A 187 4.40 -6.20 3.89
C TRP A 187 3.23 -5.22 3.84
N ASN A 188 3.48 -4.00 3.39
CA ASN A 188 2.49 -2.93 3.29
C ASN A 188 2.07 -2.72 1.84
N LEU A 189 0.76 -2.63 1.61
CA LEU A 189 0.14 -2.56 0.28
C LEU A 189 -0.89 -1.43 0.25
N LEU A 190 -0.64 -0.44 -0.60
CA LEU A 190 -1.51 0.72 -0.80
C LEU A 190 -2.18 0.64 -2.17
N GLN A 191 -3.52 0.63 -2.19
CA GLN A 191 -4.31 0.58 -3.42
C GLN A 191 -4.70 1.97 -3.89
N LEU A 192 -4.44 2.24 -5.16
CA LEU A 192 -4.56 3.55 -5.80
C LEU A 192 -5.45 3.46 -7.04
N PRO A 193 -6.24 4.51 -7.36
CA PRO A 193 -7.13 4.50 -8.52
C PRO A 193 -6.36 4.38 -9.84
N SER A 194 -6.82 3.53 -10.74
CA SER A 194 -6.28 3.37 -12.11
C SER A 194 -7.02 4.32 -13.09
N PRO A 195 -6.39 4.80 -14.19
CA PRO A 195 -4.96 4.68 -14.53
C PRO A 195 -4.07 5.65 -13.76
N GLY A 196 -2.76 5.45 -13.85
CA GLY A 196 -1.76 6.36 -13.28
C GLY A 196 -0.33 5.92 -13.56
N VAL A 197 0.63 6.64 -13.00
CA VAL A 197 2.06 6.42 -13.23
C VAL A 197 2.75 6.13 -11.90
N MET A 198 3.33 4.93 -11.76
CA MET A 198 4.20 4.58 -10.65
C MET A 198 5.61 5.14 -10.90
N LEU A 199 6.17 5.78 -9.89
CA LEU A 199 7.47 6.43 -9.91
C LEU A 199 8.31 5.88 -8.76
N VAL A 200 9.38 5.18 -9.07
CA VAL A 200 10.26 4.60 -8.04
C VAL A 200 11.66 5.15 -8.22
N PRO A 201 12.08 6.12 -7.40
CA PRO A 201 13.45 6.60 -7.38
C PRO A 201 14.43 5.49 -7.02
N THR A 202 15.53 5.39 -7.78
CA THR A 202 16.55 4.37 -7.60
C THR A 202 17.94 4.96 -7.43
N CYS A 203 18.83 4.23 -6.77
CA CYS A 203 20.22 4.65 -6.57
C CYS A 203 21.04 4.60 -7.89
N SER A 204 20.63 3.73 -8.80
CA SER A 204 21.26 3.52 -10.13
C SER A 204 20.22 3.00 -11.11
N ALA A 205 20.56 2.95 -12.39
CA ALA A 205 19.73 2.30 -13.40
C ALA A 205 19.53 0.82 -13.06
N VAL A 206 18.28 0.37 -13.01
CA VAL A 206 17.91 -1.00 -12.65
C VAL A 206 16.69 -1.45 -13.45
N GLN A 207 16.74 -2.68 -13.97
CA GLN A 207 15.56 -3.30 -14.60
C GLN A 207 14.73 -3.99 -13.53
N PRO A 208 13.45 -3.62 -13.37
CA PRO A 208 12.55 -4.33 -12.47
C PRO A 208 12.40 -5.79 -12.89
N ARG A 209 12.29 -6.67 -11.91
CA ARG A 209 11.94 -8.06 -12.15
C ARG A 209 10.44 -8.17 -12.41
N LEU A 210 10.05 -8.74 -13.53
CA LEU A 210 8.68 -9.15 -13.78
C LEU A 210 8.38 -10.38 -12.91
N VAL A 211 7.41 -10.26 -12.00
CA VAL A 211 6.95 -11.36 -11.13
C VAL A 211 5.93 -12.22 -11.87
N PHE A 212 4.91 -11.58 -12.42
CA PHE A 212 3.93 -12.20 -13.30
C PHE A 212 3.31 -11.17 -14.26
N GLY A 213 2.55 -11.64 -15.23
CA GLY A 213 1.90 -10.82 -16.24
C GLY A 213 2.81 -10.46 -17.40
N THR A 214 2.50 -9.37 -18.07
CA THR A 214 3.23 -8.88 -19.26
C THR A 214 3.34 -7.36 -19.20
N LEU A 215 4.46 -6.84 -19.67
CA LEU A 215 4.67 -5.41 -19.86
C LEU A 215 4.66 -5.11 -21.36
N SER A 216 3.84 -4.17 -21.78
CA SER A 216 3.86 -3.66 -23.15
C SER A 216 5.13 -2.85 -23.42
N ASN A 217 5.53 -2.73 -24.67
CA ASN A 217 6.72 -1.99 -25.03
C ASN A 217 6.59 -0.50 -24.63
N GLY A 218 7.53 -0.03 -23.81
CA GLY A 218 7.54 1.35 -23.30
C GLY A 218 6.65 1.59 -22.07
N GLU A 219 5.84 0.63 -21.63
CA GLU A 219 4.96 0.76 -20.47
C GLU A 219 5.76 0.92 -19.16
N CYS A 220 6.84 0.16 -19.00
CA CYS A 220 7.77 0.31 -17.88
C CYS A 220 9.15 0.74 -18.39
N GLN A 221 9.55 1.94 -18.02
CA GLN A 221 10.78 2.58 -18.46
C GLN A 221 11.76 2.68 -17.31
N THR A 222 13.03 2.44 -17.62
CA THR A 222 14.14 2.62 -16.66
C THR A 222 15.01 3.76 -17.12
N GLU A 223 15.14 4.75 -16.28
CA GLU A 223 16.07 5.87 -16.44
C GLU A 223 17.30 5.68 -15.53
N ALA A 224 18.23 6.63 -15.54
CA ALA A 224 19.45 6.54 -14.77
C ALA A 224 19.21 6.34 -13.25
N ARG A 225 18.13 6.91 -12.72
CA ARG A 225 17.81 6.90 -11.28
C ARG A 225 16.30 6.82 -11.03
N MET A 226 15.54 6.21 -11.94
CA MET A 226 14.09 6.14 -11.86
C MET A 226 13.56 4.93 -12.60
N VAL A 227 12.64 4.22 -12.00
CA VAL A 227 11.72 3.32 -12.69
C VAL A 227 10.38 4.02 -12.79
N ARG A 228 9.89 4.19 -14.03
CA ARG A 228 8.61 4.77 -14.36
C ARG A 228 7.74 3.71 -15.02
N TRP A 229 6.56 3.45 -14.45
CA TRP A 229 5.61 2.49 -15.01
C TRP A 229 4.26 3.15 -15.22
N GLU A 230 3.83 3.22 -16.50
CA GLU A 230 2.50 3.69 -16.88
C GLU A 230 1.50 2.55 -16.68
N MET A 231 0.71 2.64 -15.62
CA MET A 231 -0.20 1.59 -15.18
C MET A 231 -1.60 1.85 -15.76
N GLU A 232 -1.85 1.26 -16.93
CA GLU A 232 -3.09 1.42 -17.68
C GLU A 232 -4.23 0.54 -17.15
N THR A 233 -5.47 0.84 -17.58
CA THR A 233 -6.69 0.12 -17.17
C THR A 233 -6.95 -1.17 -17.95
N HIS A 234 -6.15 -1.48 -18.95
CA HIS A 234 -6.32 -2.64 -19.84
C HIS A 234 -5.06 -3.50 -19.90
N GLY A 235 -5.24 -4.74 -20.29
CA GLY A 235 -4.16 -5.74 -20.34
C GLY A 235 -4.28 -6.77 -19.20
N ALA A 236 -3.27 -7.60 -19.05
CA ALA A 236 -3.22 -8.62 -17.98
C ALA A 236 -2.81 -8.01 -16.64
N ASN A 237 -3.21 -8.66 -15.55
CA ASN A 237 -2.67 -8.38 -14.23
C ASN A 237 -1.15 -8.54 -14.28
N THR A 238 -0.43 -7.53 -13.79
CA THR A 238 1.04 -7.48 -13.92
C THR A 238 1.67 -7.00 -12.62
N LYS A 239 2.75 -7.66 -12.21
CA LYS A 239 3.51 -7.31 -11.00
C LYS A 239 4.99 -7.24 -11.29
N ILE A 240 5.64 -6.17 -10.79
CA ILE A 240 7.09 -5.99 -10.86
C ILE A 240 7.68 -5.91 -9.45
N ALA A 241 8.98 -6.21 -9.33
CA ALA A 241 9.71 -6.17 -8.07
C ALA A 241 11.10 -5.55 -8.21
N LEU A 242 11.60 -4.94 -7.13
CA LEU A 242 12.92 -4.32 -7.02
C LEU A 242 13.64 -4.77 -5.73
N LYS A 243 14.94 -4.97 -5.85
CA LYS A 243 15.84 -5.32 -4.72
C LYS A 243 16.18 -4.07 -3.90
N PRO A 244 16.43 -4.22 -2.58
CA PRO A 244 16.70 -3.09 -1.67
C PRO A 244 17.92 -2.26 -2.09
N GLN A 245 18.97 -2.88 -2.66
CA GLN A 245 20.17 -2.19 -3.09
C GLN A 245 19.93 -1.10 -4.14
N SER A 246 18.78 -1.18 -4.83
CA SER A 246 18.42 -0.22 -5.88
C SER A 246 17.55 0.92 -5.38
N LEU A 247 16.97 0.80 -4.21
CA LEU A 247 15.90 1.70 -3.72
C LEU A 247 16.45 2.89 -2.95
N THR A 248 15.72 3.99 -2.98
CA THR A 248 16.01 5.20 -2.19
C THR A 248 15.11 5.36 -0.96
N GLY A 249 14.17 4.42 -0.74
CA GLY A 249 13.20 4.50 0.36
C GLY A 249 11.97 5.35 0.05
N ARG A 250 11.74 5.69 -1.22
CA ARG A 250 10.52 6.39 -1.66
C ARG A 250 9.93 5.75 -2.90
N ALA A 251 8.61 5.79 -2.98
CA ALA A 251 7.86 5.52 -4.20
C ALA A 251 6.68 6.47 -4.29
N GLY A 252 6.29 6.85 -5.50
CA GLY A 252 5.17 7.75 -5.74
C GLY A 252 4.25 7.25 -6.82
N TYR A 253 3.01 7.70 -6.76
CA TYR A 253 1.99 7.43 -7.76
C TYR A 253 1.37 8.75 -8.20
N PHE A 254 1.48 9.05 -9.48
CA PHE A 254 0.94 10.25 -10.11
C PHE A 254 -0.30 9.89 -10.94
N ARG A 255 -1.36 10.69 -10.80
CA ARG A 255 -2.61 10.51 -11.54
C ARG A 255 -3.18 11.84 -11.99
N GLU A 256 -3.43 12.02 -13.29
CA GLU A 256 -4.12 13.19 -13.83
C GLU A 256 -5.63 13.01 -13.85
N HIS A 257 -6.35 14.10 -13.60
CA HIS A 257 -7.79 14.22 -13.76
C HIS A 257 -8.07 14.96 -15.06
N ALA A 258 -8.49 14.21 -16.10
CA ALA A 258 -8.69 14.78 -17.43
C ALA A 258 -9.80 15.85 -17.50
N SER A 259 -10.70 15.87 -16.50
CA SER A 259 -11.89 16.74 -16.50
C SER A 259 -11.61 18.19 -16.12
N ASP A 260 -10.58 18.46 -15.32
CA ASP A 260 -10.39 19.76 -14.66
C ASP A 260 -8.94 20.27 -14.63
N GLY A 261 -8.00 19.53 -15.20
CA GLY A 261 -6.58 19.90 -15.25
C GLY A 261 -5.86 19.78 -13.91
N THR A 262 -6.45 19.06 -12.95
CA THR A 262 -5.81 18.73 -11.69
C THR A 262 -5.11 17.37 -11.76
N ALA A 263 -4.27 17.09 -10.77
CA ALA A 263 -3.63 15.81 -10.60
C ALA A 263 -3.50 15.48 -9.12
N ASP A 264 -3.32 14.18 -8.84
CA ASP A 264 -2.93 13.65 -7.54
C ASP A 264 -1.49 13.15 -7.58
N LEU A 265 -0.80 13.31 -6.46
CA LEU A 265 0.48 12.65 -6.18
C LEU A 265 0.39 12.02 -4.81
N VAL A 266 0.52 10.72 -4.75
CA VAL A 266 0.67 9.98 -3.48
C VAL A 266 2.10 9.48 -3.39
N VAL A 267 2.80 9.81 -2.32
CA VAL A 267 4.18 9.38 -2.06
C VAL A 267 4.19 8.57 -0.78
N ARG A 268 4.84 7.42 -0.80
CA ARG A 268 5.18 6.66 0.40
C ARG A 268 6.68 6.68 0.61
N GLU A 269 7.08 7.13 1.81
CA GLU A 269 8.45 7.04 2.30
C GLU A 269 8.54 5.87 3.29
N PHE A 270 9.59 5.07 3.19
CA PHE A 270 9.80 3.87 4.01
C PHE A 270 11.30 3.59 4.15
N ASP A 271 11.68 2.92 5.23
CA ASP A 271 13.07 2.56 5.47
C ASP A 271 13.51 1.44 4.52
N VAL A 272 14.73 1.57 3.99
CA VAL A 272 15.40 0.56 3.18
C VAL A 272 16.78 0.28 3.76
N ASP A 273 17.01 -0.95 4.14
CA ASP A 273 18.33 -1.46 4.47
C ASP A 273 18.89 -2.23 3.26
N PRO A 274 19.89 -1.71 2.53
CA PRO A 274 20.43 -2.39 1.36
C PRO A 274 21.06 -3.76 1.65
N ASP A 275 21.54 -3.97 2.88
CA ASP A 275 22.12 -5.22 3.37
C ASP A 275 21.12 -6.04 4.21
N GLY A 276 19.92 -5.53 4.37
CA GLY A 276 18.85 -6.15 5.14
C GLY A 276 18.34 -7.45 4.52
N ASP A 277 17.76 -8.27 5.36
CA ASP A 277 17.22 -9.56 4.97
C ASP A 277 15.72 -9.44 4.67
N TYR A 278 15.37 -9.45 3.39
CA TYR A 278 13.98 -9.40 2.93
C TYR A 278 13.50 -10.80 2.61
N VAL A 279 12.45 -11.24 3.28
CA VAL A 279 12.00 -12.64 3.23
C VAL A 279 11.07 -12.95 2.08
N ASP A 280 10.53 -11.94 1.40
CA ASP A 280 9.62 -12.20 0.29
C ASP A 280 10.32 -12.78 -0.93
N GLY A 281 9.65 -13.68 -1.61
CA GLY A 281 10.14 -14.44 -2.75
C GLY A 281 9.19 -14.41 -3.95
N LEU A 282 9.76 -14.62 -5.12
CA LEU A 282 9.00 -14.72 -6.37
C LEU A 282 8.23 -16.03 -6.46
N TRP A 283 7.12 -16.03 -7.19
CA TRP A 283 6.26 -17.21 -7.42
C TRP A 283 6.86 -18.25 -8.39
N ALA A 284 7.94 -17.89 -9.12
CA ALA A 284 8.57 -18.76 -10.09
C ALA A 284 9.80 -19.48 -9.51
N PRO A 285 10.06 -20.74 -9.89
CA PRO A 285 11.31 -21.44 -9.55
C PRO A 285 12.54 -20.90 -10.35
N PRO A 286 13.73 -20.83 -9.77
CA PRO A 286 13.98 -20.94 -8.34
C PRO A 286 13.43 -19.73 -7.61
N HIS A 287 12.87 -19.95 -6.42
CA HIS A 287 12.32 -18.87 -5.60
C HIS A 287 13.44 -17.99 -5.09
N GLU A 288 13.49 -16.77 -5.58
CA GLU A 288 14.42 -15.75 -5.10
C GLU A 288 13.77 -14.91 -4.01
N ALA A 289 14.31 -14.93 -2.82
CA ALA A 289 13.96 -13.99 -1.77
C ALA A 289 14.71 -12.65 -1.92
N GLY A 290 14.35 -11.69 -1.07
CA GLY A 290 15.07 -10.42 -0.95
C GLY A 290 14.50 -9.30 -1.81
N TRP A 291 13.19 -9.27 -2.01
CA TRP A 291 12.49 -8.20 -2.72
C TRP A 291 11.91 -7.22 -1.71
N ALA A 292 12.30 -5.95 -1.82
CA ALA A 292 11.92 -4.91 -0.87
C ALA A 292 10.79 -4.01 -1.37
N PHE A 293 10.63 -3.87 -2.68
CA PHE A 293 9.55 -3.10 -3.31
C PHE A 293 8.88 -3.93 -4.38
N GLN A 294 7.56 -3.80 -4.45
CA GLN A 294 6.76 -4.36 -5.53
C GLN A 294 5.71 -3.34 -5.97
N ALA A 295 5.25 -3.46 -7.20
CA ALA A 295 4.08 -2.75 -7.68
C ALA A 295 3.22 -3.71 -8.50
N CYS A 296 1.91 -3.62 -8.32
CA CYS A 296 0.95 -4.47 -9.01
C CYS A 296 -0.09 -3.63 -9.72
N CYS A 297 -0.40 -4.00 -10.94
CA CYS A 297 -1.50 -3.43 -11.72
C CYS A 297 -2.56 -4.50 -11.90
N VAL A 298 -3.75 -4.29 -11.29
CA VAL A 298 -4.90 -5.18 -11.40
C VAL A 298 -5.86 -4.61 -12.44
N ARG A 299 -6.13 -5.40 -13.48
CA ARG A 299 -6.89 -5.00 -14.68
C ARG A 299 -8.07 -5.93 -14.98
N GLU A 300 -8.05 -7.12 -14.41
CA GLU A 300 -9.02 -8.19 -14.65
C GLU A 300 -9.96 -8.35 -13.45
N GLY A 301 -11.09 -9.05 -13.65
CA GLY A 301 -12.00 -9.41 -12.56
C GLY A 301 -13.00 -8.33 -12.15
N GLY A 302 -13.11 -7.21 -12.89
CA GLY A 302 -14.04 -6.13 -12.58
C GLY A 302 -13.53 -5.12 -11.54
N GLU A 303 -12.44 -5.42 -10.85
CA GLU A 303 -11.71 -4.49 -10.00
C GLU A 303 -10.51 -3.95 -10.76
N GLN A 304 -10.38 -2.62 -10.82
CA GLN A 304 -9.28 -1.95 -11.51
C GLN A 304 -8.60 -0.99 -10.56
N PHE A 305 -7.41 -1.37 -10.12
CA PHE A 305 -6.58 -0.56 -9.23
C PHE A 305 -5.10 -0.85 -9.44
N ASN A 306 -4.27 0.00 -8.88
CA ASN A 306 -2.83 -0.16 -8.84
C ASN A 306 -2.36 -0.28 -7.39
N GLU A 307 -1.30 -1.04 -7.14
CA GLU A 307 -0.73 -1.19 -5.80
C GLU A 307 0.70 -0.69 -5.74
N LEU A 308 0.97 0.11 -4.73
CA LEU A 308 2.29 0.46 -4.25
C LEU A 308 2.58 -0.41 -3.03
N GLU A 309 3.60 -1.25 -3.13
CA GLU A 309 3.90 -2.26 -2.12
C GLU A 309 5.36 -2.15 -1.67
N TYR A 310 5.60 -2.31 -0.37
CA TYR A 310 6.97 -2.44 0.12
C TYR A 310 7.03 -3.45 1.27
N HIS A 311 8.19 -4.05 1.43
CA HIS A 311 8.52 -4.95 2.52
C HIS A 311 9.55 -4.30 3.43
N ALA A 312 9.37 -4.44 4.73
CA ALA A 312 10.41 -4.10 5.67
C ALA A 312 11.42 -5.24 5.81
N ALA A 313 12.69 -4.92 6.05
CA ALA A 313 13.70 -5.92 6.29
C ALA A 313 13.35 -6.76 7.53
N ALA A 314 13.39 -8.07 7.42
CA ALA A 314 13.05 -8.96 8.53
C ALA A 314 14.11 -8.90 9.65
N PRO A 315 13.72 -9.12 10.91
CA PRO A 315 14.67 -9.14 12.02
C PRO A 315 15.67 -10.31 11.88
N ASN A 316 16.85 -10.13 12.45
CA ASN A 316 17.82 -11.21 12.55
C ASN A 316 17.31 -12.26 13.55
N GLY A 317 17.07 -13.50 13.07
CA GLY A 317 16.61 -14.63 13.87
C GLY A 317 15.12 -14.96 13.74
N ALA A 318 14.78 -16.21 14.10
CA ALA A 318 13.43 -16.77 13.92
C ALA A 318 12.41 -16.35 14.99
N ALA A 319 12.83 -15.65 16.02
CA ALA A 319 11.96 -15.04 17.02
C ALA A 319 12.43 -13.60 17.20
N GLY A 320 11.55 -12.65 17.00
CA GLY A 320 11.98 -11.26 17.08
C GLY A 320 10.83 -10.27 17.13
N HIS A 321 11.16 -9.12 17.64
CA HIS A 321 10.37 -7.92 17.55
C HIS A 321 10.89 -7.11 16.37
N HIS A 322 10.01 -6.79 15.45
CA HIS A 322 10.32 -5.96 14.31
C HIS A 322 9.46 -4.68 14.34
N ARG A 323 10.06 -3.55 13.98
CA ARG A 323 9.38 -2.26 13.85
C ARG A 323 9.66 -1.69 12.46
N ASP A 324 8.62 -1.32 11.80
CA ASP A 324 8.62 -0.61 10.53
C ASP A 324 7.94 0.75 10.71
N GLU A 325 8.46 1.77 10.05
CA GLU A 325 7.85 3.08 9.99
C GLU A 325 7.78 3.56 8.55
N SER A 326 6.60 4.03 8.15
CA SER A 326 6.43 4.65 6.84
C SER A 326 5.54 5.87 6.94
N THR A 327 5.77 6.82 6.05
CA THR A 327 4.96 8.03 5.93
C THR A 327 4.32 8.10 4.55
N VAL A 328 3.03 8.42 4.53
CA VAL A 328 2.30 8.69 3.28
C VAL A 328 2.02 10.19 3.21
N TRP A 329 2.37 10.79 2.09
CA TRP A 329 2.03 12.15 1.71
C TRP A 329 1.16 12.12 0.46
N ALA A 330 0.05 12.83 0.47
CA ALA A 330 -0.85 12.93 -0.66
C ALA A 330 -1.15 14.40 -0.98
N PHE A 331 -1.08 14.73 -2.25
CA PHE A 331 -1.28 16.09 -2.76
C PHE A 331 -2.28 16.07 -3.91
N ARG A 332 -3.12 17.09 -3.97
CA ARG A 332 -4.03 17.38 -5.09
C ARG A 332 -3.94 18.84 -5.47
N GLY A 333 -4.00 19.14 -6.77
CA GLY A 333 -3.99 20.50 -7.26
C GLY A 333 -3.69 20.59 -8.74
N PRO A 334 -3.33 21.78 -9.26
CA PRO A 334 -3.00 21.97 -10.66
C PRO A 334 -1.92 20.99 -11.13
N ALA A 335 -2.16 20.28 -12.23
CA ALA A 335 -1.26 19.21 -12.69
C ALA A 335 0.20 19.63 -12.84
N LYS A 336 0.44 20.91 -13.23
CA LYS A 336 1.79 21.47 -13.31
C LYS A 336 2.46 21.56 -11.94
N ALA A 337 1.75 22.00 -10.91
CA ALA A 337 2.31 22.12 -9.54
C ALA A 337 2.53 20.73 -8.93
N ILE A 338 1.67 19.76 -9.22
CA ILE A 338 1.85 18.36 -8.80
C ILE A 338 3.06 17.71 -9.51
N ALA A 339 3.27 17.99 -10.81
CA ALA A 339 4.45 17.53 -11.52
C ALA A 339 5.75 18.13 -10.94
N GLU A 340 5.72 19.39 -10.48
CA GLU A 340 6.84 20.02 -9.79
C GLU A 340 7.05 19.40 -8.39
N ALA A 341 5.98 19.07 -7.66
CA ALA A 341 6.04 18.36 -6.39
C ALA A 341 6.69 16.98 -6.56
N SER A 342 6.36 16.24 -7.63
CA SER A 342 7.01 14.97 -7.91
C SER A 342 8.52 15.11 -8.16
N THR A 343 8.94 16.21 -8.76
CA THR A 343 10.37 16.50 -8.96
C THR A 343 11.08 16.77 -7.62
N ILE A 344 10.45 17.51 -6.73
CA ILE A 344 11.02 17.82 -5.40
C ILE A 344 11.09 16.56 -4.53
N LEU A 345 10.02 15.74 -4.51
CA LEU A 345 9.90 14.62 -3.59
C LEU A 345 10.55 13.33 -4.08
N LEU A 346 10.56 13.13 -5.40
CA LEU A 346 11.00 11.86 -6.01
C LEU A 346 12.17 12.04 -7.00
N GLY A 347 12.53 13.27 -7.36
CA GLY A 347 13.49 13.52 -8.44
C GLY A 347 12.94 13.19 -9.83
N ALA A 348 11.62 12.97 -9.94
CA ALA A 348 10.95 12.58 -11.18
C ALA A 348 10.40 13.79 -11.91
N SER A 349 10.84 14.01 -13.15
CA SER A 349 10.22 15.02 -14.03
C SER A 349 9.06 14.38 -14.79
N ILE A 350 7.83 14.69 -14.40
CA ILE A 350 6.63 14.30 -15.14
C ILE A 350 6.20 15.48 -16.01
N ARG A 351 5.88 15.17 -17.28
CA ARG A 351 5.18 16.13 -18.14
C ARG A 351 3.69 15.82 -18.09
N PRO A 352 2.85 16.73 -17.57
CA PRO A 352 1.41 16.57 -17.63
C PRO A 352 0.94 16.37 -19.07
N LEU A 353 -0.01 15.47 -19.28
CA LEU A 353 -0.62 15.22 -20.61
C LEU A 353 -1.45 16.43 -21.05
N ILE A 354 -2.04 17.12 -20.09
CA ILE A 354 -2.78 18.35 -20.36
C ILE A 354 -1.79 19.52 -20.31
N GLN A 355 -1.27 19.90 -21.47
CA GLN A 355 -0.63 21.20 -21.63
C GLN A 355 -1.74 22.25 -21.48
N SER A 356 -1.60 23.14 -20.50
CA SER A 356 -2.51 24.27 -20.26
C SER A 356 -2.83 24.96 -21.60
N ILE A 357 -4.12 24.98 -21.95
CA ILE A 357 -4.65 25.78 -23.04
C ILE A 357 -4.44 27.27 -22.73
#